data_0738f7b120e5506ce2bdcb573a4d8c8e
#
_entry.id   0738f7b120e5506ce2bdcb573a4d8c8e
#
_cell.length_a   1.000
_cell.length_b   1.000
_cell.length_c   1.000
_cell.angle_alpha   90.00
_cell.angle_beta   90.00
_cell.angle_gamma   90.00
#
_symmetry.space_group_name_H-M   'P 1'
#
loop_
_entity.id
_entity.type
_entity.pdbx_description
1 polymer ?
#
loop_
_entity_poly.entity_id
_entity_poly.type
_entity_poly.pdbx_seq_one_letter_code
_entity_poly.pdbx_strand_id
1 'polypeptide(L)'
;MTGEAPDRRRSSARSREALLRAATELFSERGYDRTTIREIGERAGVDAALISRYFGSKALLYVEVLRAEHGDAAPDDLLTGPRLREVADRAERRGPVPLLRVAVQPSSDQAAQDAARAALQARLVEPLRARFTREGRDRPGLRADVLVASVAGVLLARHSGAFDDLADADLDTIVDVLLEAWGDR
;
A
#
# COMPACT_ATOMS: atom_id res chain seq x y z
N MET A 1 45.19 -5.21 12.80
CA MET A 1 44.53 -5.27 11.49
C MET A 1 43.03 -5.38 11.69
N THR A 2 42.31 -4.26 11.81
CA THR A 2 40.86 -4.23 12.04
C THR A 2 40.28 -2.96 11.36
N GLY A 3 40.29 -2.95 10.01
CA GLY A 3 39.82 -1.79 9.21
C GLY A 3 38.64 -2.08 8.27
N GLU A 4 38.06 -3.30 8.26
CA GLU A 4 37.15 -3.75 7.18
C GLU A 4 35.66 -3.72 7.52
N ALA A 5 35.27 -3.60 8.76
CA ALA A 5 33.87 -3.66 9.19
C ALA A 5 33.04 -2.37 8.93
N PRO A 6 33.58 -1.13 9.07
CA PRO A 6 32.80 0.10 8.87
C PRO A 6 32.51 0.39 7.39
N ASP A 7 33.39 -0.02 6.47
CA ASP A 7 33.19 0.27 5.04
C ASP A 7 32.13 -0.67 4.40
N ARG A 8 32.10 -1.94 4.78
CA ARG A 8 31.07 -2.88 4.34
C ARG A 8 29.68 -2.50 4.82
N ARG A 9 29.54 -1.98 6.05
CA ARG A 9 28.24 -1.50 6.57
C ARG A 9 27.76 -0.26 5.82
N ARG A 10 28.65 0.69 5.53
CA ARG A 10 28.33 1.90 4.74
C ARG A 10 27.92 1.54 3.31
N SER A 11 28.63 0.62 2.66
CA SER A 11 28.28 0.12 1.32
C SER A 11 26.95 -0.59 1.30
N SER A 12 26.65 -1.43 2.31
CA SER A 12 25.37 -2.12 2.45
C SER A 12 24.20 -1.14 2.66
N ALA A 13 24.37 -0.12 3.50
CA ALA A 13 23.36 0.89 3.74
C ALA A 13 23.07 1.71 2.46
N ARG A 14 24.11 2.10 1.71
CA ARG A 14 23.96 2.82 0.43
C ARG A 14 23.22 1.98 -0.61
N SER A 15 23.54 0.69 -0.72
CA SER A 15 22.84 -0.21 -1.66
C SER A 15 21.38 -0.39 -1.30
N ARG A 16 21.05 -0.54 0.00
CA ARG A 16 19.67 -0.64 0.49
C ARG A 16 18.87 0.64 0.17
N GLU A 17 19.46 1.80 0.40
CA GLU A 17 18.85 3.10 0.11
C GLU A 17 18.65 3.33 -1.40
N ALA A 18 19.62 2.96 -2.23
CA ALA A 18 19.53 3.05 -3.68
C ALA A 18 18.39 2.18 -4.22
N LEU A 19 18.25 0.94 -3.71
CA LEU A 19 17.15 0.05 -4.07
C LEU A 19 15.79 0.61 -3.65
N LEU A 20 15.69 1.18 -2.44
CA LEU A 20 14.44 1.77 -1.96
C LEU A 20 14.02 2.95 -2.83
N ARG A 21 14.94 3.86 -3.16
CA ARG A 21 14.70 4.99 -4.08
C ARG A 21 14.24 4.53 -5.45
N ALA A 22 14.99 3.61 -6.08
CA ALA A 22 14.66 3.08 -7.39
C ALA A 22 13.28 2.38 -7.40
N ALA A 23 12.95 1.66 -6.34
CA ALA A 23 11.64 1.04 -6.17
C ALA A 23 10.53 2.08 -6.05
N THR A 24 10.74 3.15 -5.25
CA THR A 24 9.79 4.26 -5.11
C THR A 24 9.48 4.89 -6.47
N GLU A 25 10.52 5.21 -7.25
CA GLU A 25 10.37 5.79 -8.59
C GLU A 25 9.60 4.85 -9.53
N LEU A 26 10.02 3.60 -9.66
CA LEU A 26 9.42 2.63 -10.58
C LEU A 26 7.99 2.25 -10.19
N PHE A 27 7.71 2.08 -8.91
CA PHE A 27 6.33 1.84 -8.46
C PHE A 27 5.42 3.04 -8.66
N SER A 28 5.97 4.25 -8.57
CA SER A 28 5.24 5.48 -8.89
C SER A 28 4.98 5.64 -10.39
N GLU A 29 5.96 5.33 -11.24
CA GLU A 29 5.87 5.47 -12.69
C GLU A 29 4.95 4.42 -13.34
N ARG A 30 5.05 3.15 -12.90
CA ARG A 30 4.49 2.00 -13.63
C ARG A 30 3.54 1.13 -12.80
N GLY A 31 3.44 1.39 -11.50
CA GLY A 31 2.72 0.55 -10.55
C GLY A 31 3.51 -0.71 -10.14
N TYR A 32 2.97 -1.39 -9.12
CA TYR A 32 3.60 -2.58 -8.55
C TYR A 32 3.74 -3.73 -9.55
N ASP A 33 2.67 -4.05 -10.29
CA ASP A 33 2.63 -5.26 -11.13
C ASP A 33 3.61 -5.21 -12.31
N ARG A 34 3.72 -4.05 -12.93
CA ARG A 34 4.57 -3.83 -14.10
C ARG A 34 6.04 -3.54 -13.78
N THR A 35 6.39 -3.50 -12.50
CA THR A 35 7.77 -3.32 -12.05
C THR A 35 8.36 -4.65 -11.65
N THR A 36 9.55 -4.98 -12.13
CA THR A 36 10.29 -6.20 -11.77
C THR A 36 11.45 -5.90 -10.83
N ILE A 37 11.87 -6.90 -10.03
CA ILE A 37 13.05 -6.76 -9.16
C ILE A 37 14.33 -6.50 -9.97
N ARG A 38 14.38 -6.99 -11.20
CA ARG A 38 15.52 -6.78 -12.11
C ARG A 38 15.61 -5.30 -12.51
N GLU A 39 14.50 -4.69 -12.94
CA GLU A 39 14.47 -3.27 -13.30
C GLU A 39 14.82 -2.38 -12.10
N ILE A 40 14.38 -2.76 -10.88
CA ILE A 40 14.76 -2.03 -9.66
C ILE A 40 16.28 -2.11 -9.44
N GLY A 41 16.89 -3.30 -9.60
CA GLY A 41 18.32 -3.46 -9.49
C GLY A 41 19.10 -2.67 -10.53
N GLU A 42 18.67 -2.72 -11.80
CA GLU A 42 19.25 -1.96 -12.91
C GLU A 42 19.16 -0.44 -12.66
N ARG A 43 17.99 0.08 -12.23
CA ARG A 43 17.79 1.50 -11.91
C ARG A 43 18.64 1.94 -10.71
N ALA A 44 18.80 1.08 -9.71
CA ALA A 44 19.61 1.35 -8.51
C ALA A 44 21.12 1.22 -8.76
N GLY A 45 21.54 0.62 -9.86
CA GLY A 45 22.95 0.32 -10.15
C GLY A 45 23.55 -0.74 -9.21
N VAL A 46 22.73 -1.67 -8.70
CA VAL A 46 23.15 -2.75 -7.80
C VAL A 46 22.49 -4.08 -8.19
N ASP A 47 23.08 -5.18 -7.71
CA ASP A 47 22.54 -6.51 -7.97
C ASP A 47 21.10 -6.66 -7.40
N ALA A 48 20.18 -7.08 -8.26
CA ALA A 48 18.79 -7.35 -7.91
C ALA A 48 18.64 -8.42 -6.81
N ALA A 49 19.58 -9.35 -6.67
CA ALA A 49 19.59 -10.34 -5.59
C ALA A 49 19.67 -9.71 -4.19
N LEU A 50 20.18 -8.48 -4.09
CA LEU A 50 20.21 -7.73 -2.84
C LEU A 50 18.82 -7.35 -2.33
N ILE A 51 17.80 -7.32 -3.20
CA ILE A 51 16.41 -7.10 -2.78
C ILE A 51 15.96 -8.21 -1.82
N SER A 52 16.18 -9.46 -2.20
CA SER A 52 15.86 -10.60 -1.32
C SER A 52 16.63 -10.55 -0.01
N ARG A 53 17.89 -10.13 -0.05
CA ARG A 53 18.75 -10.02 1.13
C ARG A 53 18.33 -8.90 2.08
N TYR A 54 17.95 -7.71 1.56
CA TYR A 54 17.68 -6.52 2.38
C TYR A 54 16.21 -6.35 2.74
N PHE A 55 15.33 -6.83 1.90
CA PHE A 55 13.89 -6.62 2.02
C PHE A 55 13.09 -7.93 2.08
N GLY A 56 13.70 -9.07 1.73
CA GLY A 56 13.05 -10.37 1.67
C GLY A 56 12.35 -10.62 0.34
N SER A 57 11.46 -9.74 -0.09
CA SER A 57 10.72 -9.88 -1.34
C SER A 57 10.36 -8.53 -1.97
N LYS A 58 9.88 -8.55 -3.23
CA LYS A 58 9.31 -7.36 -3.89
C LYS A 58 8.14 -6.77 -3.11
N ALA A 59 7.31 -7.63 -2.52
CA ALA A 59 6.16 -7.20 -1.74
C ALA A 59 6.58 -6.48 -0.45
N LEU A 60 7.58 -7.00 0.25
CA LEU A 60 8.15 -6.35 1.43
C LEU A 60 8.85 -5.04 1.09
N LEU A 61 9.59 -4.98 -0.03
CA LEU A 61 10.15 -3.74 -0.53
C LEU A 61 9.07 -2.70 -0.83
N TYR A 62 7.93 -3.12 -1.40
CA TYR A 62 6.79 -2.23 -1.63
C TYR A 62 6.19 -1.68 -0.32
N VAL A 63 6.07 -2.52 0.72
CA VAL A 63 5.65 -2.07 2.05
C VAL A 63 6.60 -1.02 2.63
N GLU A 64 7.92 -1.20 2.46
CA GLU A 64 8.92 -0.22 2.88
C GLU A 64 8.82 1.09 2.08
N VAL A 65 8.54 1.03 0.77
CA VAL A 65 8.27 2.23 -0.05
C VAL A 65 7.06 2.99 0.49
N LEU A 66 5.97 2.29 0.77
CA LEU A 66 4.77 2.92 1.35
C LEU A 66 5.04 3.56 2.71
N ARG A 67 5.88 2.94 3.54
CA ARG A 67 6.31 3.51 4.83
C ARG A 67 7.15 4.78 4.63
N ALA A 68 8.06 4.76 3.67
CA ALA A 68 8.92 5.92 3.39
C ALA A 68 8.13 7.11 2.80
N GLU A 69 7.15 6.85 1.92
CA GLU A 69 6.32 7.89 1.29
C GLU A 69 5.37 8.60 2.27
N HIS A 70 4.84 7.88 3.27
CA HIS A 70 3.78 8.40 4.14
C HIS A 70 4.28 8.72 5.56
N GLY A 71 5.53 8.40 5.88
CA GLY A 71 6.06 8.51 7.25
C GLY A 71 5.29 7.62 8.24
N ASP A 72 5.49 7.85 9.52
CA ASP A 72 4.73 7.23 10.61
C ASP A 72 3.40 7.96 10.91
N ALA A 73 3.08 9.02 10.15
CA ALA A 73 1.81 9.71 10.28
C ALA A 73 0.68 8.74 9.93
N ALA A 74 -0.16 8.45 10.91
CA ALA A 74 -1.42 7.76 10.66
C ALA A 74 -2.19 8.56 9.61
N PRO A 75 -2.73 7.92 8.56
CA PRO A 75 -3.55 8.64 7.60
C PRO A 75 -4.72 9.25 8.34
N ASP A 76 -4.73 10.57 8.41
CA ASP A 76 -5.88 11.30 8.87
C ASP A 76 -7.06 10.88 8.01
N ASP A 77 -8.00 10.23 8.67
CA ASP A 77 -9.36 10.08 8.25
C ASP A 77 -9.64 9.71 6.77
N LEU A 78 -9.55 8.41 6.46
CA LEU A 78 -9.99 7.85 5.17
C LEU A 78 -11.46 8.19 4.82
N LEU A 79 -12.29 8.57 5.81
CA LEU A 79 -13.68 8.95 5.62
C LEU A 79 -13.87 10.42 5.22
N THR A 80 -12.81 11.19 5.08
CA THR A 80 -12.94 12.50 4.45
C THR A 80 -12.96 12.33 2.93
N GLY A 81 -13.91 12.98 2.26
CA GLY A 81 -14.01 12.94 0.81
C GLY A 81 -12.68 13.23 0.10
N PRO A 82 -11.91 14.27 0.48
CA PRO A 82 -10.62 14.55 -0.12
C PRO A 82 -9.62 13.39 0.00
N ARG A 83 -9.56 12.72 1.14
CA ARG A 83 -8.63 11.61 1.35
C ARG A 83 -9.02 10.36 0.59
N LEU A 84 -10.31 10.05 0.56
CA LEU A 84 -10.82 8.92 -0.20
C LEU A 84 -10.59 9.14 -1.72
N ARG A 85 -10.79 10.37 -2.22
CA ARG A 85 -10.46 10.75 -3.60
C ARG A 85 -8.98 10.56 -3.91
N GLU A 86 -8.09 10.99 -3.01
CA GLU A 86 -6.64 10.80 -3.18
C GLU A 86 -6.26 9.31 -3.28
N VAL A 87 -6.85 8.46 -2.44
CA VAL A 87 -6.64 7.01 -2.47
C VAL A 87 -7.17 6.39 -3.76
N ALA A 88 -8.37 6.77 -4.18
CA ALA A 88 -8.99 6.31 -5.42
C ALA A 88 -8.19 6.73 -6.66
N ASP A 89 -7.79 7.98 -6.75
CA ASP A 89 -6.93 8.55 -7.77
C ASP A 89 -5.58 7.82 -7.89
N ARG A 90 -4.99 7.50 -6.74
CA ARG A 90 -3.73 6.75 -6.70
C ARG A 90 -3.92 5.32 -7.21
N ALA A 91 -5.02 4.68 -6.82
CA ALA A 91 -5.38 3.35 -7.31
C ALA A 91 -5.61 3.33 -8.82
N GLU A 92 -6.25 4.37 -9.37
CA GLU A 92 -6.46 4.53 -10.82
C GLU A 92 -5.13 4.65 -11.58
N ARG A 93 -4.24 5.52 -11.12
CA ARG A 93 -2.95 5.76 -11.79
C ARG A 93 -1.96 4.61 -11.65
N ARG A 94 -1.92 3.93 -10.52
CA ARG A 94 -0.89 2.94 -10.15
C ARG A 94 -1.38 1.49 -10.16
N GLY A 95 -2.66 1.28 -10.48
CA GLY A 95 -3.34 -0.02 -10.39
C GLY A 95 -3.89 -0.30 -8.98
N PRO A 96 -4.82 -1.28 -8.89
CA PRO A 96 -5.53 -1.56 -7.65
C PRO A 96 -4.57 -1.96 -6.54
N VAL A 97 -4.70 -1.31 -5.45
CA VAL A 97 -3.95 -1.31 -4.18
C VAL A 97 -3.13 -2.59 -3.96
N PRO A 98 -1.83 -2.62 -4.34
CA PRO A 98 -1.03 -3.85 -4.25
C PRO A 98 -0.92 -4.38 -2.83
N LEU A 99 -0.88 -3.48 -1.83
CA LEU A 99 -0.84 -3.83 -0.41
C LEU A 99 -2.04 -4.68 -0.01
N LEU A 100 -3.23 -4.28 -0.45
CA LEU A 100 -4.46 -5.01 -0.14
C LEU A 100 -4.47 -6.37 -0.82
N ARG A 101 -4.10 -6.42 -2.11
CA ARG A 101 -4.04 -7.68 -2.85
C ARG A 101 -3.09 -8.68 -2.18
N VAL A 102 -1.89 -8.25 -1.80
CA VAL A 102 -0.92 -9.10 -1.07
C VAL A 102 -1.47 -9.50 0.29
N ALA A 103 -2.18 -8.62 1.00
CA ALA A 103 -2.74 -8.93 2.32
C ALA A 103 -3.88 -9.95 2.28
N VAL A 104 -4.72 -9.93 1.23
CA VAL A 104 -5.98 -10.74 1.16
C VAL A 104 -5.83 -12.00 0.30
N GLN A 105 -5.01 -11.98 -0.76
CA GLN A 105 -4.84 -13.15 -1.62
C GLN A 105 -3.89 -14.17 -0.99
N PRO A 106 -4.19 -15.46 -1.10
CA PRO A 106 -3.24 -16.51 -0.69
C PRO A 106 -1.90 -16.34 -1.40
N SER A 107 -0.82 -16.38 -0.66
CA SER A 107 0.54 -16.23 -1.16
C SER A 107 1.43 -17.35 -0.62
N SER A 108 2.35 -17.81 -1.44
CA SER A 108 3.43 -18.72 -1.00
C SER A 108 4.50 -17.98 -0.16
N ASP A 109 4.54 -16.65 -0.23
CA ASP A 109 5.40 -15.79 0.61
C ASP A 109 4.61 -15.32 1.84
N GLN A 110 4.60 -16.15 2.88
CA GLN A 110 3.89 -15.88 4.13
C GLN A 110 4.42 -14.62 4.81
N ALA A 111 5.74 -14.40 4.80
CA ALA A 111 6.33 -13.23 5.42
C ALA A 111 5.88 -11.92 4.74
N ALA A 112 5.80 -11.91 3.42
CA ALA A 112 5.26 -10.79 2.67
C ALA A 112 3.77 -10.55 2.97
N GLN A 113 2.99 -11.62 3.07
CA GLN A 113 1.57 -11.54 3.39
C GLN A 113 1.34 -11.00 4.81
N ASP A 114 2.09 -11.47 5.80
CA ASP A 114 1.99 -11.00 7.18
C ASP A 114 2.41 -9.52 7.32
N ALA A 115 3.48 -9.11 6.64
CA ALA A 115 3.90 -7.71 6.61
C ALA A 115 2.86 -6.80 5.92
N ALA A 116 2.25 -7.27 4.83
CA ALA A 116 1.19 -6.53 4.14
C ALA A 116 -0.07 -6.40 5.02
N ARG A 117 -0.45 -7.46 5.74
CA ARG A 117 -1.55 -7.43 6.71
C ARG A 117 -1.26 -6.46 7.85
N ALA A 118 -0.06 -6.52 8.43
CA ALA A 118 0.34 -5.61 9.49
C ALA A 118 0.33 -4.14 9.03
N ALA A 119 0.81 -3.87 7.83
CA ALA A 119 0.79 -2.53 7.24
C ALA A 119 -0.65 -2.03 6.96
N LEU A 120 -1.53 -2.92 6.46
CA LEU A 120 -2.95 -2.62 6.25
C LEU A 120 -3.65 -2.27 7.57
N GLN A 121 -3.45 -3.09 8.60
CA GLN A 121 -4.01 -2.87 9.93
C GLN A 121 -3.53 -1.53 10.50
N ALA A 122 -2.23 -1.30 10.56
CA ALA A 122 -1.67 -0.09 11.17
C ALA A 122 -2.07 1.21 10.44
N ARG A 123 -2.20 1.17 9.11
CA ARG A 123 -2.38 2.37 8.29
C ARG A 123 -3.83 2.71 7.99
N LEU A 124 -4.69 1.71 7.86
CA LEU A 124 -6.07 1.91 7.43
C LEU A 124 -7.08 1.53 8.51
N VAL A 125 -6.91 0.36 9.15
CA VAL A 125 -7.91 -0.15 10.08
C VAL A 125 -7.84 0.52 11.45
N GLU A 126 -6.65 0.60 12.05
CA GLU A 126 -6.49 1.15 13.41
C GLU A 126 -6.90 2.63 13.54
N PRO A 127 -6.57 3.54 12.60
CA PRO A 127 -7.05 4.92 12.65
C PRO A 127 -8.57 5.03 12.61
N LEU A 128 -9.21 4.24 11.75
CA LEU A 128 -10.68 4.19 11.64
C LEU A 128 -11.32 3.60 12.90
N ARG A 129 -10.74 2.52 13.43
CA ARG A 129 -11.19 1.91 14.67
C ARG A 129 -11.10 2.89 15.84
N ALA A 130 -9.99 3.61 15.96
CA ALA A 130 -9.80 4.64 16.98
C ALA A 130 -10.83 5.78 16.84
N ARG A 131 -11.11 6.20 15.60
CA ARG A 131 -12.17 7.18 15.31
C ARG A 131 -13.53 6.66 15.75
N PHE A 132 -13.97 5.49 15.28
CA PHE A 132 -15.26 4.92 15.61
C PHE A 132 -15.43 4.68 17.13
N THR A 133 -14.33 4.36 17.82
CA THR A 133 -14.32 4.24 19.28
C THR A 133 -14.57 5.61 19.94
N ARG A 134 -13.92 6.69 19.48
CA ARG A 134 -14.12 8.05 19.99
C ARG A 134 -15.55 8.57 19.72
N GLU A 135 -16.14 8.17 18.60
CA GLU A 135 -17.52 8.50 18.23
C GLU A 135 -18.57 7.66 18.96
N GLY A 136 -18.15 6.70 19.80
CA GLY A 136 -19.07 5.84 20.54
C GLY A 136 -19.84 4.85 19.67
N ARG A 137 -19.33 4.54 18.46
CA ARG A 137 -19.98 3.57 17.56
C ARG A 137 -19.88 2.16 18.13
N ASP A 138 -20.93 1.37 17.97
CA ASP A 138 -20.89 -0.05 18.28
C ASP A 138 -19.93 -0.78 17.33
N ARG A 139 -19.25 -1.83 17.82
CA ARG A 139 -18.35 -2.70 17.05
C ARG A 139 -17.33 -1.93 16.20
N PRO A 140 -16.54 -1.00 16.79
CA PRO A 140 -15.66 -0.10 16.03
C PRO A 140 -14.63 -0.82 15.15
N GLY A 141 -14.10 -1.97 15.59
CA GLY A 141 -13.17 -2.77 14.80
C GLY A 141 -13.82 -3.37 13.56
N LEU A 142 -14.98 -4.02 13.71
CA LEU A 142 -15.69 -4.61 12.58
C LEU A 142 -16.11 -3.54 11.56
N ARG A 143 -16.52 -2.36 12.01
CA ARG A 143 -16.87 -1.23 11.13
C ARG A 143 -15.67 -0.77 10.32
N ALA A 144 -14.50 -0.67 10.94
CA ALA A 144 -13.25 -0.31 10.26
C ALA A 144 -12.86 -1.36 9.22
N ASP A 145 -12.91 -2.65 9.57
CA ASP A 145 -12.62 -3.74 8.66
C ASP A 145 -13.55 -3.74 7.45
N VAL A 146 -14.86 -3.62 7.67
CA VAL A 146 -15.87 -3.63 6.61
C VAL A 146 -15.69 -2.41 5.70
N LEU A 147 -15.42 -1.23 6.24
CA LEU A 147 -15.19 -0.02 5.43
C LEU A 147 -13.96 -0.18 4.54
N VAL A 148 -12.82 -0.60 5.11
CA VAL A 148 -11.59 -0.81 4.33
C VAL A 148 -11.80 -1.87 3.26
N ALA A 149 -12.48 -2.97 3.59
CA ALA A 149 -12.81 -4.02 2.64
C ALA A 149 -13.74 -3.54 1.51
N SER A 150 -14.72 -2.69 1.82
CA SER A 150 -15.64 -2.13 0.82
C SER A 150 -14.93 -1.22 -0.17
N VAL A 151 -14.17 -0.25 0.33
CA VAL A 151 -13.37 0.67 -0.53
C VAL A 151 -12.43 -0.13 -1.43
N ALA A 152 -11.76 -1.08 -0.84
CA ALA A 152 -10.85 -1.94 -1.55
C ALA A 152 -11.53 -2.82 -2.61
N GLY A 153 -12.68 -3.39 -2.27
CA GLY A 153 -13.51 -4.18 -3.18
C GLY A 153 -13.98 -3.36 -4.38
N VAL A 154 -14.46 -2.13 -4.13
CA VAL A 154 -14.87 -1.20 -5.19
C VAL A 154 -13.71 -0.87 -6.14
N LEU A 155 -12.53 -0.50 -5.59
CA LEU A 155 -11.36 -0.18 -6.40
C LEU A 155 -10.85 -1.38 -7.22
N LEU A 156 -10.94 -2.59 -6.68
CA LEU A 156 -10.59 -3.81 -7.42
C LEU A 156 -11.63 -4.15 -8.49
N ALA A 157 -12.91 -4.05 -8.14
CA ALA A 157 -14.04 -4.40 -9.00
C ALA A 157 -14.14 -3.49 -10.23
N ARG A 158 -13.83 -2.19 -10.08
CA ARG A 158 -13.82 -1.22 -11.18
C ARG A 158 -12.97 -1.67 -12.39
N HIS A 159 -11.84 -2.32 -12.12
CA HIS A 159 -10.93 -2.78 -13.17
C HIS A 159 -11.17 -4.23 -13.61
N SER A 160 -12.18 -4.89 -13.05
CA SER A 160 -12.45 -6.30 -13.35
C SER A 160 -13.27 -6.53 -14.61
N GLY A 161 -13.97 -5.49 -15.09
CA GLY A 161 -14.97 -5.60 -16.17
C GLY A 161 -16.25 -6.36 -15.76
N ALA A 162 -16.45 -6.64 -14.46
CA ALA A 162 -17.61 -7.36 -13.97
C ALA A 162 -18.81 -6.47 -13.63
N PHE A 163 -18.61 -5.15 -13.58
CA PHE A 163 -19.61 -4.17 -13.16
C PHE A 163 -19.56 -2.97 -14.11
N ASP A 164 -20.47 -2.94 -15.09
CA ASP A 164 -20.47 -1.93 -16.15
C ASP A 164 -20.63 -0.52 -15.60
N ASP A 165 -21.62 -0.24 -14.76
CA ASP A 165 -21.86 1.08 -14.17
C ASP A 165 -20.67 1.57 -13.33
N LEU A 166 -19.99 0.66 -12.63
CA LEU A 166 -18.81 0.98 -11.83
C LEU A 166 -17.58 1.29 -12.70
N ALA A 167 -17.46 0.61 -13.83
CA ALA A 167 -16.36 0.84 -14.78
C ALA A 167 -16.52 2.19 -15.49
N ASP A 168 -17.76 2.59 -15.82
CA ASP A 168 -18.07 3.80 -16.57
C ASP A 168 -18.17 5.05 -15.67
N ALA A 169 -18.47 4.90 -14.38
CA ALA A 169 -18.59 6.03 -13.48
C ALA A 169 -17.26 6.79 -13.29
N ASP A 170 -17.30 8.09 -13.09
CA ASP A 170 -16.13 8.86 -12.66
C ASP A 170 -15.81 8.61 -11.17
N LEU A 171 -14.55 8.88 -10.78
CA LEU A 171 -14.07 8.60 -9.42
C LEU A 171 -14.79 9.43 -8.35
N ASP A 172 -15.15 10.67 -8.66
CA ASP A 172 -15.83 11.54 -7.72
C ASP A 172 -17.21 10.98 -7.38
N THR A 173 -17.95 10.54 -8.39
CA THR A 173 -19.26 9.86 -8.21
C THR A 173 -19.12 8.58 -7.36
N ILE A 174 -18.11 7.77 -7.62
CA ILE A 174 -17.86 6.55 -6.83
C ILE A 174 -17.58 6.89 -5.36
N VAL A 175 -16.73 7.90 -5.13
CA VAL A 175 -16.40 8.35 -3.78
C VAL A 175 -17.63 8.91 -3.07
N ASP A 176 -18.45 9.68 -3.75
CA ASP A 176 -19.67 10.24 -3.18
C ASP A 176 -20.66 9.14 -2.78
N VAL A 177 -20.87 8.14 -3.62
CA VAL A 177 -21.69 6.94 -3.30
C VAL A 177 -21.13 6.17 -2.11
N LEU A 178 -19.81 6.00 -2.04
CA LEU A 178 -19.17 5.36 -0.88
C LEU A 178 -19.37 6.15 0.40
N LEU A 179 -19.22 7.48 0.36
CA LEU A 179 -19.44 8.36 1.50
C LEU A 179 -20.91 8.37 1.94
N GLU A 180 -21.85 8.36 1.01
CA GLU A 180 -23.28 8.24 1.31
C GLU A 180 -23.62 6.91 2.00
N ALA A 181 -23.04 5.81 1.51
CA ALA A 181 -23.26 4.49 2.08
C ALA A 181 -22.67 4.33 3.51
N TRP A 182 -21.57 5.03 3.81
CA TRP A 182 -20.84 4.95 5.09
C TRP A 182 -20.91 6.22 5.93
N GLY A 183 -21.35 7.34 5.33
CA GLY A 183 -21.62 8.59 6.03
C GLY A 183 -22.78 8.46 7.00
N ASP A 184 -22.76 9.27 8.02
CA ASP A 184 -23.73 9.29 9.10
C ASP A 184 -25.17 9.39 8.60
N ARG A 185 -25.95 8.35 8.91
CA ARG A 185 -27.37 8.53 9.26
C ARG A 185 -27.49 8.50 10.78
#